data_52cb70367dca5fd88c2788bf67f67253
#
_entry.id   52cb70367dca5fd88c2788bf67f67253
#
_cell.length_a   1.000
_cell.length_b   1.000
_cell.length_c   1.000
_cell.angle_alpha   90.00
_cell.angle_beta   90.00
_cell.angle_gamma   90.00
#
_symmetry.space_group_name_H-M   'P 1'
#
loop_
_entity.id
_entity.type
_entity.pdbx_description
1 polymer ?
#
loop_
_entity_poly.entity_id
_entity_poly.type
_entity_poly.pdbx_seq_one_letter_code
_entity_poly.pdbx_strand_id
1 'polypeptide(L)'
;TGVANPINAFAQMVDNKVVMIVTLSFIIFAQLTTNMASNVIPPAYAFMDAFKMKHRTAVILIGILAVCTCPWILTNDSSAAGLAMFSKIYTAFFGPIFAVLITDFFILHKRKYSDAALADLYDPKGNHAGVNWAAIIAIAVGALIGLINVDVSFFTATIPTGLVFYFCMKYMKSCERFRKGTTLERK
;
A
#
# COMPACT_ATOMS: atom_id res chain seq x y z
N THR A 1 7.18 30.74 -11.52
CA THR A 1 8.47 30.86 -10.78
C THR A 1 9.54 29.90 -11.29
N GLY A 2 9.21 28.85 -12.04
CA GLY A 2 10.17 27.85 -12.53
C GLY A 2 10.87 27.01 -11.43
N VAL A 3 10.45 27.14 -10.19
CA VAL A 3 11.04 26.46 -9.03
C VAL A 3 10.25 25.20 -8.74
N ALA A 4 10.90 24.05 -8.84
CA ALA A 4 10.26 22.73 -8.64
C ALA A 4 9.90 22.46 -7.17
N ASN A 5 10.61 23.06 -6.21
CA ASN A 5 10.34 22.88 -4.78
C ASN A 5 9.25 23.86 -4.30
N PRO A 6 8.09 23.36 -3.83
CA PRO A 6 6.97 24.20 -3.40
C PRO A 6 7.32 25.17 -2.25
N ILE A 7 8.22 24.75 -1.34
CA ILE A 7 8.64 25.58 -0.20
C ILE A 7 9.47 26.76 -0.70
N ASN A 8 10.39 26.53 -1.63
CA ASN A 8 11.20 27.58 -2.23
C ASN A 8 10.36 28.53 -3.10
N ALA A 9 9.38 27.98 -3.84
CA ALA A 9 8.43 28.79 -4.60
C ALA A 9 7.62 29.72 -3.69
N PHE A 10 7.12 29.19 -2.57
CA PHE A 10 6.38 29.97 -1.58
C PHE A 10 7.26 31.06 -0.94
N ALA A 11 8.50 30.73 -0.56
CA ALA A 11 9.43 31.68 0.02
C ALA A 11 9.78 32.86 -0.93
N GLN A 12 9.71 32.64 -2.25
CA GLN A 12 9.91 33.70 -3.25
C GLN A 12 8.65 34.55 -3.47
N MET A 13 7.46 34.07 -3.11
CA MET A 13 6.19 34.78 -3.31
C MET A 13 5.78 35.66 -2.12
N VAL A 14 6.38 35.45 -0.94
CA VAL A 14 5.98 36.10 0.30
C VAL A 14 7.09 37.03 0.80
N ASP A 15 6.89 38.33 0.65
CA ASP A 15 7.85 39.36 1.09
C ASP A 15 7.85 39.57 2.62
N ASN A 16 6.74 39.29 3.28
CA ASN A 16 6.61 39.49 4.73
C ASN A 16 7.19 38.31 5.52
N LYS A 17 8.31 38.59 6.22
CA LYS A 17 9.01 37.56 7.02
C LYS A 17 8.17 36.93 8.10
N VAL A 18 7.27 37.67 8.75
CA VAL A 18 6.40 37.08 9.81
C VAL A 18 5.41 36.11 9.21
N VAL A 19 4.75 36.48 8.11
CA VAL A 19 3.84 35.60 7.37
C VAL A 19 4.58 34.36 6.89
N MET A 20 5.77 34.51 6.37
CA MET A 20 6.60 33.40 5.92
C MET A 20 6.92 32.42 7.06
N ILE A 21 7.38 32.91 8.23
CA ILE A 21 7.72 32.07 9.39
C ILE A 21 6.48 31.32 9.89
N VAL A 22 5.36 32.01 10.04
CA VAL A 22 4.11 31.40 10.50
C VAL A 22 3.66 30.30 9.54
N THR A 23 3.63 30.57 8.24
CA THR A 23 3.19 29.60 7.23
C THR A 23 4.13 28.40 7.14
N LEU A 24 5.45 28.62 7.16
CA LEU A 24 6.41 27.50 7.17
C LEU A 24 6.26 26.66 8.44
N SER A 25 6.00 27.26 9.60
CA SER A 25 5.73 26.53 10.82
C SER A 25 4.48 25.64 10.68
N PHE A 26 3.39 26.16 10.12
CA PHE A 26 2.20 25.37 9.84
C PHE A 26 2.49 24.20 8.87
N ILE A 27 3.26 24.44 7.82
CA ILE A 27 3.67 23.38 6.88
C ILE A 27 4.45 22.29 7.61
N ILE A 28 5.41 22.65 8.47
CA ILE A 28 6.18 21.68 9.26
C ILE A 28 5.25 20.85 10.15
N PHE A 29 4.34 21.46 10.90
CA PHE A 29 3.40 20.75 11.74
C PHE A 29 2.46 19.83 10.94
N ALA A 30 1.95 20.32 9.81
CA ALA A 30 1.11 19.53 8.91
C ALA A 30 1.86 18.31 8.37
N GLN A 31 3.10 18.47 7.95
CA GLN A 31 3.94 17.37 7.48
C GLN A 31 4.25 16.35 8.58
N LEU A 32 4.59 16.81 9.78
CA LEU A 32 4.84 15.92 10.92
C LEU A 32 3.61 15.10 11.28
N THR A 33 2.45 15.73 11.42
CA THR A 33 1.21 15.02 11.79
C THR A 33 0.77 14.04 10.71
N THR A 34 0.83 14.41 9.44
CA THR A 34 0.47 13.55 8.32
C THR A 34 1.42 12.36 8.20
N ASN A 35 2.73 12.59 8.32
CA ASN A 35 3.72 11.52 8.28
C ASN A 35 3.57 10.55 9.46
N MET A 36 3.31 11.06 10.66
CA MET A 36 3.06 10.18 11.82
C MET A 36 1.81 9.31 11.60
N ALA A 37 0.72 9.91 11.14
CA ALA A 37 -0.53 9.20 10.91
C ALA A 37 -0.42 8.13 9.82
N SER A 38 0.28 8.43 8.72
CA SER A 38 0.34 7.55 7.54
C SER A 38 1.50 6.56 7.59
N ASN A 39 2.67 6.97 8.11
CA ASN A 39 3.90 6.22 7.95
C ASN A 39 4.44 5.60 9.24
N VAL A 40 3.91 6.01 10.41
CA VAL A 40 4.34 5.46 11.71
C VAL A 40 3.25 4.57 12.32
N ILE A 41 2.02 5.04 12.34
CA ILE A 41 0.93 4.31 13.03
C ILE A 41 0.61 2.97 12.37
N PRO A 42 0.35 2.86 11.06
CA PRO A 42 0.02 1.58 10.43
C PRO A 42 1.14 0.53 10.56
N PRO A 43 2.42 0.84 10.25
CA PRO A 43 3.50 -0.11 10.49
C PRO A 43 3.64 -0.49 11.97
N ALA A 44 3.40 0.44 12.92
CA ALA A 44 3.45 0.11 14.34
C ALA A 44 2.42 -0.95 14.72
N TYR A 45 1.18 -0.84 14.24
CA TYR A 45 0.17 -1.87 14.46
C TYR A 45 0.55 -3.20 13.79
N ALA A 46 1.11 -3.17 12.59
CA ALA A 46 1.58 -4.38 11.91
C ALA A 46 2.70 -5.08 12.73
N PHE A 47 3.66 -4.33 13.27
CA PHE A 47 4.70 -4.88 14.14
C PHE A 47 4.16 -5.40 15.47
N MET A 48 3.20 -4.69 16.07
CA MET A 48 2.53 -5.16 17.28
C MET A 48 1.85 -6.50 17.05
N ASP A 49 1.18 -6.68 15.94
CA ASP A 49 0.48 -7.92 15.64
C ASP A 49 1.45 -9.06 15.27
N ALA A 50 2.42 -8.79 14.41
CA ALA A 50 3.39 -9.78 13.96
C ALA A 50 4.31 -10.29 15.08
N PHE A 51 4.79 -9.39 15.95
CA PHE A 51 5.80 -9.71 16.99
C PHE A 51 5.25 -9.67 18.42
N LYS A 52 3.92 -9.46 18.57
CA LYS A 52 3.24 -9.38 19.88
C LYS A 52 3.89 -8.39 20.85
N MET A 53 4.41 -7.29 20.33
CA MET A 53 5.12 -6.26 21.12
C MET A 53 4.20 -5.11 21.54
N LYS A 54 4.65 -4.33 22.54
CA LYS A 54 3.91 -3.15 23.01
C LYS A 54 4.01 -2.02 21.98
N HIS A 55 2.95 -1.21 21.87
CA HIS A 55 2.87 -0.06 20.93
C HIS A 55 4.10 0.85 20.99
N ARG A 56 4.54 1.24 22.22
CA ARG A 56 5.71 2.09 22.40
C ARG A 56 6.98 1.50 21.79
N THR A 57 7.19 0.19 21.97
CA THR A 57 8.36 -0.51 21.40
C THR A 57 8.27 -0.57 19.87
N ALA A 58 7.10 -0.84 19.33
CA ALA A 58 6.88 -0.86 17.90
C ALA A 58 7.16 0.51 17.24
N VAL A 59 6.65 1.60 17.82
CA VAL A 59 6.89 2.97 17.33
C VAL A 59 8.36 3.34 17.36
N ILE A 60 9.07 3.03 18.49
CA ILE A 60 10.51 3.30 18.58
C ILE A 60 11.29 2.52 17.52
N LEU A 61 10.97 1.26 17.33
CA LEU A 61 11.64 0.40 16.36
C LEU A 61 11.44 0.89 14.92
N ILE A 62 10.23 1.33 14.58
CA ILE A 62 9.93 1.95 13.28
C ILE A 62 10.67 3.26 13.11
N GLY A 63 10.75 4.09 14.16
CA GLY A 63 11.54 5.32 14.13
C GLY A 63 13.03 5.04 13.87
N ILE A 64 13.61 4.04 14.52
CA ILE A 64 14.99 3.61 14.27
C ILE A 64 15.16 3.13 12.83
N LEU A 65 14.27 2.27 12.34
CA LEU A 65 14.30 1.79 10.96
C LEU A 65 14.21 2.94 9.97
N ALA A 66 13.33 3.91 10.19
CA ALA A 66 13.19 5.09 9.34
C ALA A 66 14.48 5.92 9.29
N VAL A 67 15.17 6.11 10.43
CA VAL A 67 16.47 6.79 10.45
C VAL A 67 17.54 5.97 9.72
N CYS A 68 17.54 4.64 9.87
CA CYS A 68 18.49 3.76 9.21
C CYS A 68 18.35 3.74 7.67
N THR A 69 17.20 4.17 7.11
CA THR A 69 17.05 4.35 5.66
C THR A 69 17.80 5.57 5.12
N CYS A 70 18.46 6.33 5.98
CA CYS A 70 19.26 7.52 5.61
C CYS A 70 18.48 8.52 4.73
N PRO A 71 17.28 8.98 5.15
CA PRO A 71 16.39 9.78 4.31
C PRO A 71 17.00 11.10 3.84
N TRP A 72 18.01 11.62 4.54
CA TRP A 72 18.76 12.83 4.14
C TRP A 72 19.53 12.66 2.83
N ILE A 73 19.87 11.42 2.43
CA ILE A 73 20.50 11.14 1.14
C ILE A 73 19.52 11.41 0.00
N LEU A 74 18.22 11.19 0.25
CA LEU A 74 17.16 11.37 -0.74
C LEU A 74 16.77 12.83 -0.98
N THR A 75 17.25 13.74 -0.14
CA THR A 75 16.98 15.20 -0.29
C THR A 75 17.86 15.87 -1.33
N ASN A 76 18.91 15.21 -1.82
CA ASN A 76 19.76 15.72 -2.88
C ASN A 76 19.07 15.60 -4.24
N ASP A 77 19.23 16.60 -5.11
CA ASP A 77 18.63 16.62 -6.45
C ASP A 77 19.02 15.42 -7.31
N SER A 78 20.24 14.90 -7.14
CA SER A 78 20.70 13.67 -7.80
C SER A 78 19.94 12.40 -7.38
N SER A 79 19.34 12.40 -6.19
CA SER A 79 18.57 11.28 -5.65
C SER A 79 17.08 11.36 -6.00
N ALA A 80 16.58 12.51 -6.43
CA ALA A 80 15.17 12.72 -6.76
C ALA A 80 14.71 11.80 -7.90
N ALA A 81 15.55 11.61 -8.92
CA ALA A 81 15.27 10.70 -10.02
C ALA A 81 15.21 9.24 -9.56
N GLY A 82 16.10 8.81 -8.66
CA GLY A 82 16.11 7.48 -8.06
C GLY A 82 14.87 7.23 -7.22
N LEU A 83 14.45 8.20 -6.41
CA LEU A 83 13.22 8.12 -5.61
C LEU A 83 11.97 8.03 -6.51
N ALA A 84 11.92 8.82 -7.57
CA ALA A 84 10.83 8.76 -8.54
C ALA A 84 10.75 7.39 -9.22
N MET A 85 11.89 6.84 -9.64
CA MET A 85 11.96 5.51 -10.25
C MET A 85 11.56 4.42 -9.25
N PHE A 86 12.03 4.47 -8.01
CA PHE A 86 11.61 3.56 -6.95
C PHE A 86 10.09 3.61 -6.73
N SER A 87 9.51 4.82 -6.67
CA SER A 87 8.07 5.00 -6.51
C SER A 87 7.27 4.39 -7.66
N LYS A 88 7.74 4.52 -8.89
CA LYS A 88 7.12 3.91 -10.08
C LYS A 88 7.18 2.38 -10.04
N ILE A 89 8.32 1.83 -9.62
CA ILE A 89 8.52 0.37 -9.55
C ILE A 89 7.59 -0.24 -8.48
N TYR A 90 7.57 0.30 -7.26
CA TYR A 90 6.71 -0.30 -6.24
C TYR A 90 5.21 -0.13 -6.56
N THR A 91 4.83 0.92 -7.28
CA THR A 91 3.45 1.11 -7.75
C THR A 91 3.00 -0.02 -8.68
N ALA A 92 3.92 -0.62 -9.44
CA ALA A 92 3.64 -1.79 -10.27
C ALA A 92 3.18 -3.03 -9.45
N PHE A 93 3.51 -3.09 -8.17
CA PHE A 93 3.02 -4.13 -7.25
C PHE A 93 1.73 -3.74 -6.54
N PHE A 94 1.54 -2.46 -6.23
CA PHE A 94 0.34 -1.98 -5.53
C PHE A 94 -0.92 -2.09 -6.39
N GLY A 95 -0.84 -1.82 -7.69
CA GLY A 95 -1.96 -1.99 -8.62
C GLY A 95 -2.53 -3.41 -8.60
N PRO A 96 -1.72 -4.45 -8.76
CA PRO A 96 -2.13 -5.85 -8.62
C PRO A 96 -2.73 -6.20 -7.25
N ILE A 97 -2.12 -5.76 -6.16
CA ILE A 97 -2.68 -6.01 -4.81
C ILE A 97 -4.07 -5.38 -4.69
N PHE A 98 -4.21 -4.13 -5.11
CA PHE A 98 -5.49 -3.42 -5.13
C PHE A 98 -6.52 -4.17 -5.99
N ALA A 99 -6.12 -4.66 -7.18
CA ALA A 99 -7.00 -5.41 -8.08
C ALA A 99 -7.53 -6.70 -7.45
N VAL A 100 -6.68 -7.44 -6.75
CA VAL A 100 -7.09 -8.66 -6.02
C VAL A 100 -8.13 -8.30 -4.96
N LEU A 101 -7.88 -7.27 -4.13
CA LEU A 101 -8.79 -6.83 -3.07
C LEU A 101 -10.15 -6.38 -3.63
N ILE A 102 -10.16 -5.57 -4.70
CA ILE A 102 -11.38 -5.10 -5.35
C ILE A 102 -12.15 -6.26 -5.97
N THR A 103 -11.47 -7.16 -6.68
CA THR A 103 -12.11 -8.32 -7.31
C THR A 103 -12.70 -9.26 -6.26
N ASP A 104 -11.98 -9.52 -5.19
CA ASP A 104 -12.46 -10.33 -4.10
C ASP A 104 -13.70 -9.73 -3.44
N PHE A 105 -13.62 -8.48 -3.01
CA PHE A 105 -14.70 -7.83 -2.28
C PHE A 105 -15.95 -7.56 -3.15
N PHE A 106 -15.77 -6.99 -4.34
CA PHE A 106 -16.92 -6.57 -5.17
C PHE A 106 -17.46 -7.68 -6.06
N ILE A 107 -16.60 -8.53 -6.63
CA ILE A 107 -17.00 -9.53 -7.61
C ILE A 107 -17.26 -10.87 -6.94
N LEU A 108 -16.34 -11.37 -6.10
CA LEU A 108 -16.48 -12.68 -5.48
C LEU A 108 -17.45 -12.65 -4.30
N HIS A 109 -17.34 -11.70 -3.40
CA HIS A 109 -18.19 -11.61 -2.20
C HIS A 109 -19.42 -10.69 -2.39
N LYS A 110 -19.56 -9.97 -3.51
CA LYS A 110 -20.67 -9.03 -3.78
C LYS A 110 -20.90 -8.02 -2.65
N ARG A 111 -19.84 -7.53 -2.00
CA ARG A 111 -19.86 -6.61 -0.84
C ARG A 111 -20.54 -7.20 0.41
N LYS A 112 -20.73 -8.49 0.50
CA LYS A 112 -21.43 -9.15 1.62
C LYS A 112 -20.47 -10.09 2.33
N TYR A 113 -20.04 -9.69 3.52
CA TYR A 113 -19.41 -10.59 4.47
C TYR A 113 -20.38 -10.78 5.63
N SER A 114 -20.67 -12.02 6.00
CA SER A 114 -21.37 -12.30 7.25
C SER A 114 -20.41 -12.15 8.43
N ASP A 115 -20.92 -11.88 9.63
CA ASP A 115 -20.09 -11.79 10.84
C ASP A 115 -19.29 -13.08 11.08
N ALA A 116 -19.87 -14.23 10.75
CA ALA A 116 -19.18 -15.52 10.81
C ALA A 116 -18.04 -15.62 9.80
N ALA A 117 -18.21 -15.11 8.57
CA ALA A 117 -17.14 -15.06 7.56
C ALA A 117 -16.01 -14.10 7.95
N LEU A 118 -16.35 -12.97 8.58
CA LEU A 118 -15.35 -12.05 9.11
C LEU A 118 -14.54 -12.68 10.25
N ALA A 119 -15.21 -13.40 11.16
CA ALA A 119 -14.52 -14.12 12.24
C ALA A 119 -13.58 -15.21 11.69
N ASP A 120 -13.99 -15.93 10.64
CA ASP A 120 -13.19 -16.97 9.98
C ASP A 120 -11.92 -16.43 9.30
N LEU A 121 -11.93 -15.16 8.83
CA LEU A 121 -10.73 -14.51 8.27
C LEU A 121 -9.60 -14.33 9.29
N TYR A 122 -9.95 -14.18 10.58
CA TYR A 122 -8.98 -13.99 11.66
C TYR A 122 -8.66 -15.30 12.41
N ASP A 123 -9.34 -16.41 12.10
CA ASP A 123 -9.05 -17.71 12.71
C ASP A 123 -7.84 -18.37 12.04
N PRO A 124 -6.75 -18.63 12.78
CA PRO A 124 -5.57 -19.31 12.24
C PRO A 124 -5.86 -20.74 11.74
N LYS A 125 -6.99 -21.34 12.14
CA LYS A 125 -7.44 -22.67 11.73
C LYS A 125 -8.68 -22.62 10.81
N GLY A 126 -9.13 -21.43 10.46
CA GLY A 126 -10.30 -21.20 9.62
C GLY A 126 -10.14 -21.64 8.17
N ASN A 127 -11.21 -21.53 7.40
CA ASN A 127 -11.19 -21.89 5.97
C ASN A 127 -10.23 -21.03 5.16
N HIS A 128 -9.95 -19.80 5.62
CA HIS A 128 -9.03 -18.86 4.99
C HIS A 128 -7.58 -18.99 5.49
N ALA A 129 -7.30 -19.92 6.42
CA ALA A 129 -5.95 -20.16 6.90
C ALA A 129 -5.02 -20.64 5.77
N GLY A 130 -3.87 -20.01 5.61
CA GLY A 130 -2.84 -20.35 4.64
C GLY A 130 -2.78 -19.44 3.42
N VAL A 131 -2.06 -19.87 2.38
CA VAL A 131 -1.73 -19.06 1.22
C VAL A 131 -2.76 -19.23 0.11
N ASN A 132 -3.33 -18.13 -0.36
CA ASN A 132 -4.16 -18.11 -1.56
C ASN A 132 -3.27 -17.99 -2.81
N TRP A 133 -2.95 -19.12 -3.43
CA TRP A 133 -2.10 -19.16 -4.63
C TRP A 133 -2.68 -18.41 -5.82
N ALA A 134 -4.02 -18.29 -5.93
CA ALA A 134 -4.63 -17.49 -6.98
C ALA A 134 -4.23 -16.01 -6.85
N ALA A 135 -4.21 -15.48 -5.62
CA ALA A 135 -3.79 -14.11 -5.36
C ALA A 135 -2.30 -13.90 -5.69
N ILE A 136 -1.43 -14.83 -5.24
CA ILE A 136 0.01 -14.74 -5.50
C ILE A 136 0.31 -14.74 -7.01
N ILE A 137 -0.28 -15.69 -7.76
CA ILE A 137 -0.09 -15.78 -9.21
C ILE A 137 -0.63 -14.53 -9.90
N ALA A 138 -1.81 -14.06 -9.53
CA ALA A 138 -2.39 -12.87 -10.12
C ALA A 138 -1.55 -11.62 -9.87
N ILE A 139 -1.04 -11.44 -8.65
CA ILE A 139 -0.15 -10.32 -8.29
C ILE A 139 1.15 -10.41 -9.09
N ALA A 140 1.75 -11.59 -9.19
CA ALA A 140 2.99 -11.77 -9.95
C ALA A 140 2.80 -11.44 -11.44
N VAL A 141 1.76 -11.95 -12.07
CA VAL A 141 1.45 -11.66 -13.48
C VAL A 141 1.15 -10.17 -13.67
N GLY A 142 0.35 -9.58 -12.79
CA GLY A 142 0.03 -8.17 -12.87
C GLY A 142 1.24 -7.26 -12.67
N ALA A 143 2.13 -7.59 -11.73
CA ALA A 143 3.37 -6.85 -11.51
C ALA A 143 4.28 -6.90 -12.74
N LEU A 144 4.43 -8.06 -13.38
CA LEU A 144 5.19 -8.18 -14.63
C LEU A 144 4.61 -7.30 -15.74
N ILE A 145 3.29 -7.26 -15.88
CA ILE A 145 2.61 -6.38 -16.85
C ILE A 145 2.83 -4.90 -16.48
N GLY A 146 2.72 -4.55 -15.19
CA GLY A 146 2.96 -3.18 -14.71
C GLY A 146 4.38 -2.69 -14.95
N LEU A 147 5.37 -3.58 -14.87
CA LEU A 147 6.77 -3.24 -15.11
C LEU A 147 7.10 -2.97 -16.59
N ILE A 148 6.24 -3.35 -17.54
CA ILE A 148 6.43 -3.04 -18.97
C ILE A 148 6.35 -1.52 -19.20
N ASN A 149 5.43 -0.85 -18.51
CA ASN A 149 5.32 0.61 -18.55
C ASN A 149 5.09 1.16 -17.13
N VAL A 150 6.19 1.53 -16.49
CA VAL A 150 6.20 1.96 -15.09
C VAL A 150 5.48 3.29 -14.85
N ASP A 151 5.30 4.13 -15.87
CA ASP A 151 4.63 5.44 -15.73
C ASP A 151 3.13 5.31 -15.47
N VAL A 152 2.51 4.27 -15.99
CA VAL A 152 1.06 4.00 -15.83
C VAL A 152 0.80 2.61 -15.22
N SER A 153 1.80 2.05 -14.55
CA SER A 153 1.84 0.68 -14.04
C SER A 153 0.63 0.31 -13.19
N PHE A 154 0.17 1.22 -12.34
CA PHE A 154 -1.01 0.97 -11.48
C PHE A 154 -2.25 0.59 -12.32
N PHE A 155 -2.55 1.36 -13.34
CA PHE A 155 -3.76 1.16 -14.16
C PHE A 155 -3.60 -0.04 -15.10
N THR A 156 -2.45 -0.15 -15.78
CA THR A 156 -2.20 -1.24 -16.75
C THR A 156 -2.15 -2.61 -16.08
N ALA A 157 -1.70 -2.69 -14.82
CA ALA A 157 -1.67 -3.93 -14.06
C ALA A 157 -3.02 -4.31 -13.44
N THR A 158 -3.85 -3.33 -13.06
CA THR A 158 -5.08 -3.58 -12.28
C THR A 158 -6.06 -4.49 -13.00
N ILE A 159 -6.41 -4.18 -14.25
CA ILE A 159 -7.44 -4.95 -14.99
C ILE A 159 -6.99 -6.39 -15.26
N PRO A 160 -5.79 -6.64 -15.84
CA PRO A 160 -5.32 -8.00 -16.07
C PRO A 160 -5.22 -8.82 -14.79
N THR A 161 -4.75 -8.22 -13.69
CA THR A 161 -4.65 -8.90 -12.40
C THR A 161 -6.01 -9.36 -11.90
N GLY A 162 -7.02 -8.48 -11.96
CA GLY A 162 -8.38 -8.85 -11.54
C GLY A 162 -8.94 -10.02 -12.34
N LEU A 163 -8.72 -10.03 -13.65
CA LEU A 163 -9.12 -11.13 -14.52
C LEU A 163 -8.38 -12.43 -14.17
N VAL A 164 -7.05 -12.38 -14.08
CA VAL A 164 -6.23 -13.56 -13.71
C VAL A 164 -6.66 -14.10 -12.34
N PHE A 165 -6.86 -13.24 -11.35
CA PHE A 165 -7.33 -13.64 -10.03
C PHE A 165 -8.68 -14.35 -10.09
N TYR A 166 -9.65 -13.77 -10.78
CA TYR A 166 -10.99 -14.36 -10.96
C TYR A 166 -10.91 -15.75 -11.61
N PHE A 167 -10.15 -15.90 -12.69
CA PHE A 167 -10.01 -17.19 -13.39
C PHE A 167 -9.24 -18.19 -12.55
N CYS A 168 -8.16 -17.81 -11.87
CA CYS A 168 -7.43 -18.68 -10.95
C CYS A 168 -8.33 -19.16 -9.80
N MET A 169 -9.10 -18.25 -9.19
CA MET A 169 -10.07 -18.61 -8.15
C MET A 169 -11.14 -19.59 -8.68
N LYS A 170 -11.58 -19.45 -9.93
CA LYS A 170 -12.60 -20.31 -10.53
C LYS A 170 -12.08 -21.71 -10.87
N TYR A 171 -10.86 -21.85 -11.39
CA TYR A 171 -10.40 -23.10 -11.99
C TYR A 171 -9.37 -23.85 -11.14
N MET A 172 -8.59 -23.20 -10.27
CA MET A 172 -7.56 -23.86 -9.47
C MET A 172 -8.16 -24.67 -8.32
N LYS A 173 -7.88 -25.97 -8.28
CA LYS A 173 -8.31 -26.86 -7.18
C LYS A 173 -7.74 -26.43 -5.80
N SER A 174 -6.52 -25.93 -5.76
CA SER A 174 -5.87 -25.44 -4.53
C SER A 174 -6.62 -24.27 -3.86
N CYS A 175 -7.49 -23.58 -4.61
CA CYS A 175 -8.24 -22.43 -4.11
C CYS A 175 -9.69 -22.77 -3.72
N GLU A 176 -10.06 -24.04 -3.74
CA GLU A 176 -11.44 -24.48 -3.47
C GLU A 176 -11.94 -24.04 -2.09
N ARG A 177 -11.10 -24.13 -1.06
CA ARG A 177 -11.43 -23.69 0.29
C ARG A 177 -11.69 -22.17 0.39
N PHE A 178 -11.01 -21.36 -0.44
CA PHE A 178 -11.18 -19.90 -0.47
C PHE A 178 -12.43 -19.46 -1.25
N ARG A 179 -13.15 -20.37 -1.91
CA ARG A 179 -14.41 -20.09 -2.59
C ARG A 179 -15.60 -20.06 -1.66
N LYS A 180 -15.44 -20.55 -0.44
CA LYS A 180 -16.51 -20.62 0.55
C LYS A 180 -17.04 -19.22 0.86
N GLY A 181 -18.35 -19.01 0.77
CA GLY A 181 -18.97 -17.69 0.91
C GLY A 181 -18.86 -16.78 -0.32
N THR A 182 -18.21 -17.21 -1.40
CA THR A 182 -18.10 -16.45 -2.64
C THR A 182 -19.14 -16.85 -3.68
N THR A 183 -19.25 -16.06 -4.76
CA THR A 183 -20.09 -16.41 -5.93
C THR A 183 -19.63 -17.66 -6.68
N LEU A 184 -18.43 -18.15 -6.41
CA LEU A 184 -17.84 -19.33 -7.04
C LEU A 184 -18.00 -20.60 -6.19
N GLU A 185 -18.67 -20.51 -5.05
CA GLU A 185 -18.97 -21.67 -4.21
C GLU A 185 -19.89 -22.62 -4.98
N ARG A 186 -19.40 -23.84 -5.21
CA ARG A 186 -20.22 -24.91 -5.79
C ARG A 186 -21.13 -25.45 -4.68
N LYS A 187 -22.44 -25.29 -4.86
CA LYS A 187 -23.46 -25.94 -4.05
C LYS A 187 -23.46 -27.42 -4.28
#